data_c35c156957c2f3a6f7c00b121524eac6
#
_entry.id   c35c156957c2f3a6f7c00b121524eac6
#
_cell.length_a   1.000
_cell.length_b   1.000
_cell.length_c   1.000
_cell.angle_alpha   90.00
_cell.angle_beta   90.00
_cell.angle_gamma   90.00
#
_symmetry.space_group_name_H-M   'P 1'
#
loop_
_entity.id
_entity.type
_entity.pdbx_description
1 polymer ?
#
loop_
_entity_poly.entity_id
_entity_poly.type
_entity_poly.pdbx_seq_one_letter_code
_entity_poly.pdbx_strand_id
1 'polypeptide(L)'
;MVAAGLVAGAAAAAAWFGAVPASLDDPAPAGPDLATPVAQLPDDTATDVCGSTIDVTRPRTERTFDAFYTTRREVLGITIVAGPDVESAAVDVAEVTLRRVFAGNDLEDRLAEAGAYIIVAEPDQGVLDLPEFGCLEDELGTRFFTHVCGIADRAENPVATVNALDLLGDRSGPCNGVNILYHEVGHLVHGWAVDPPDYFESRLLYSDALKAGLYDRQYASTNFREYFAEGTQAYFDAQDREGERNRTWLEHYDPALYELLRAIYGD
;
A
#
# COMPACT_ATOMS: atom_id res chain seq x y z
N MET A 1 5.25 37.17 -0.31
CA MET A 1 6.46 36.43 -0.65
C MET A 1 6.12 34.98 -0.52
N VAL A 2 6.11 34.30 -1.63
CA VAL A 2 5.48 33.02 -1.90
C VAL A 2 6.30 31.88 -1.34
N ALA A 3 5.68 30.97 -0.62
CA ALA A 3 6.19 29.69 -0.22
C ALA A 3 6.50 28.83 -1.44
N ALA A 4 7.78 28.56 -1.67
CA ALA A 4 8.24 27.47 -2.52
C ALA A 4 8.76 26.38 -1.61
N GLY A 5 8.06 25.29 -1.52
CA GLY A 5 8.51 24.19 -0.68
C GLY A 5 7.52 23.03 -0.58
N LEU A 6 7.15 22.42 -1.69
CA LEU A 6 6.39 21.16 -1.66
C LEU A 6 6.48 20.46 -3.03
N VAL A 7 7.66 19.99 -3.42
CA VAL A 7 7.81 19.18 -4.65
C VAL A 7 8.83 18.04 -4.48
N ALA A 8 9.39 17.80 -3.30
CA ALA A 8 10.46 16.82 -3.15
C ALA A 8 9.99 15.41 -2.72
N GLY A 9 8.74 15.24 -2.28
CA GLY A 9 8.26 13.94 -1.77
C GLY A 9 7.76 12.95 -2.84
N ALA A 10 7.39 13.44 -4.02
CA ALA A 10 6.72 12.61 -5.02
C ALA A 10 7.65 11.72 -5.86
N ALA A 11 8.95 11.98 -5.87
CA ALA A 11 9.88 11.22 -6.72
C ALA A 11 10.38 9.92 -6.08
N ALA A 12 10.14 9.75 -4.81
CA ALA A 12 10.82 8.74 -4.02
C ALA A 12 10.20 7.34 -4.14
N ALA A 13 8.90 7.22 -4.10
CA ALA A 13 8.23 5.92 -4.21
C ALA A 13 8.33 5.27 -5.61
N ALA A 14 8.60 6.07 -6.65
CA ALA A 14 8.70 5.57 -8.03
C ALA A 14 9.90 4.64 -8.28
N ALA A 15 10.95 4.70 -7.49
CA ALA A 15 12.17 3.92 -7.70
C ALA A 15 12.00 2.44 -7.33
N TRP A 16 11.03 2.11 -6.52
CA TRP A 16 10.82 0.75 -5.99
C TRP A 16 10.10 -0.19 -6.94
N PHE A 17 9.41 0.34 -7.92
CA PHE A 17 8.48 -0.43 -8.73
C PHE A 17 8.96 -0.72 -10.17
N GLY A 18 10.25 -0.95 -10.33
CA GLY A 18 10.85 -1.25 -11.64
C GLY A 18 10.93 -0.01 -12.54
N ALA A 19 12.01 0.11 -13.28
CA ALA A 19 12.23 1.22 -14.20
C ALA A 19 10.98 1.51 -15.02
N VAL A 20 10.48 2.74 -14.94
CA VAL A 20 9.48 3.24 -15.89
C VAL A 20 10.11 3.12 -17.28
N PRO A 21 9.51 2.42 -18.25
CA PRO A 21 10.04 2.41 -19.61
C PRO A 21 10.10 3.85 -20.12
N ALA A 22 11.24 4.22 -20.70
CA ALA A 22 11.54 5.59 -21.14
C ALA A 22 10.68 6.04 -22.34
N SER A 23 9.85 5.18 -22.93
CA SER A 23 8.92 5.52 -24.00
C SER A 23 7.66 4.66 -23.96
N LEU A 24 6.54 5.25 -24.36
CA LEU A 24 5.26 4.55 -24.56
C LEU A 24 5.26 3.57 -25.76
N ASP A 25 6.35 3.54 -26.53
CA ASP A 25 6.53 2.69 -27.71
C ASP A 25 7.27 1.38 -27.42
N ASP A 26 7.76 1.17 -26.20
CA ASP A 26 8.29 -0.13 -25.84
C ASP A 26 7.13 -1.15 -25.75
N PRO A 27 7.21 -2.27 -26.49
CA PRO A 27 6.21 -3.32 -26.37
C PRO A 27 6.18 -3.75 -24.91
N ALA A 28 4.99 -3.75 -24.32
CA ALA A 28 4.79 -4.27 -22.97
C ALA A 28 5.51 -5.62 -22.87
N PRO A 29 6.28 -5.87 -21.81
CA PRO A 29 6.84 -7.21 -21.60
C PRO A 29 5.68 -8.19 -21.74
N ALA A 30 5.88 -9.25 -22.52
CA ALA A 30 4.87 -10.27 -22.75
C ALA A 30 4.36 -10.68 -21.36
N GLY A 31 3.07 -10.39 -21.10
CA GLY A 31 2.43 -10.79 -19.86
C GLY A 31 2.61 -12.29 -19.67
N PRO A 32 2.60 -12.79 -18.46
CA PRO A 32 2.65 -14.23 -18.23
C PRO A 32 1.56 -14.88 -19.07
N ASP A 33 1.95 -15.89 -19.84
CA ASP A 33 1.05 -16.66 -20.67
C ASP A 33 -0.04 -17.25 -19.75
N LEU A 34 -1.26 -16.78 -19.89
CA LEU A 34 -2.41 -17.19 -19.07
C LEU A 34 -2.75 -18.69 -19.22
N ALA A 35 -2.08 -19.40 -20.12
CA ALA A 35 -2.18 -20.84 -20.30
C ALA A 35 -1.16 -21.66 -19.51
N THR A 36 -0.20 -21.01 -18.85
CA THR A 36 0.77 -21.71 -18.01
C THR A 36 0.17 -21.81 -16.61
N PRO A 37 -0.03 -23.02 -16.03
CA PRO A 37 -0.31 -23.12 -14.61
C PRO A 37 0.77 -22.33 -13.90
N VAL A 38 0.38 -21.49 -12.93
CA VAL A 38 1.32 -20.74 -12.09
C VAL A 38 2.45 -21.70 -11.73
N ALA A 39 3.62 -21.46 -12.34
CA ALA A 39 4.77 -22.30 -12.10
C ALA A 39 4.95 -22.33 -10.59
N GLN A 40 4.92 -23.53 -10.01
CA GLN A 40 5.29 -23.71 -8.63
C GLN A 40 6.59 -22.97 -8.43
N LEU A 41 6.55 -21.98 -7.53
CA LEU A 41 7.76 -21.26 -7.12
C LEU A 41 8.79 -22.33 -6.74
N PRO A 42 9.96 -22.38 -7.38
CA PRO A 42 11.00 -23.27 -6.96
C PRO A 42 11.55 -22.71 -5.64
N ASP A 43 11.45 -23.45 -4.61
CA ASP A 43 11.81 -23.21 -3.23
C ASP A 43 10.67 -22.69 -2.35
N ASP A 44 10.45 -23.46 -1.28
CA ASP A 44 9.49 -23.21 -0.22
C ASP A 44 9.86 -22.00 0.69
N THR A 45 10.75 -21.14 0.24
CA THR A 45 11.21 -19.95 0.94
C THR A 45 11.04 -18.70 0.09
N ALA A 46 10.14 -17.80 0.49
CA ALA A 46 10.16 -16.43 0.01
C ALA A 46 11.17 -15.62 0.82
N THR A 47 11.85 -14.69 0.17
CA THR A 47 12.64 -13.68 0.86
C THR A 47 11.78 -12.42 1.02
N ASP A 48 11.82 -11.78 2.16
CA ASP A 48 11.30 -10.43 2.33
C ASP A 48 12.18 -9.42 1.55
N VAL A 49 11.78 -8.15 1.58
CA VAL A 49 12.50 -7.08 0.89
C VAL A 49 13.99 -7.06 1.23
N CYS A 50 14.35 -7.45 2.45
CA CYS A 50 15.71 -7.47 2.97
C CYS A 50 16.41 -8.84 2.83
N GLY A 51 15.84 -9.77 2.09
CA GLY A 51 16.41 -11.11 1.93
C GLY A 51 16.27 -12.00 3.16
N SER A 52 15.46 -11.61 4.15
CA SER A 52 15.09 -12.50 5.25
C SER A 52 14.23 -13.64 4.70
N THR A 53 14.56 -14.85 5.12
CA THR A 53 13.83 -16.03 4.67
C THR A 53 12.49 -16.10 5.39
N ILE A 54 11.40 -15.89 4.68
CA ILE A 54 10.05 -16.17 5.18
C ILE A 54 9.75 -17.63 4.89
N ASP A 55 9.45 -18.41 5.92
CA ASP A 55 9.02 -19.79 5.75
C ASP A 55 7.58 -19.82 5.22
N VAL A 56 7.44 -19.85 3.91
CA VAL A 56 6.13 -19.91 3.22
C VAL A 56 5.47 -21.29 3.32
N THR A 57 6.20 -22.32 3.79
CA THR A 57 5.64 -23.67 3.95
C THR A 57 4.82 -23.79 5.23
N ARG A 58 5.01 -22.89 6.19
CA ARG A 58 4.21 -22.88 7.42
C ARG A 58 2.82 -22.36 7.15
N PRO A 59 1.78 -22.98 7.72
CA PRO A 59 0.46 -22.38 7.76
C PRO A 59 0.57 -20.96 8.34
N ARG A 60 -0.13 -20.02 7.76
CA ARG A 60 -0.04 -18.59 8.11
C ARG A 60 -0.40 -18.26 9.54
N THR A 61 -1.19 -19.12 10.17
CA THR A 61 -1.45 -19.11 11.63
C THR A 61 -0.18 -19.32 12.47
N GLU A 62 0.92 -19.77 11.87
CA GLU A 62 2.20 -20.02 12.53
C GLU A 62 3.30 -19.03 12.15
N ARG A 63 2.99 -17.94 11.42
CA ARG A 63 3.98 -16.90 11.11
C ARG A 63 4.56 -16.35 12.42
N THR A 64 5.86 -16.49 12.58
CA THR A 64 6.57 -15.90 13.71
C THR A 64 7.04 -14.50 13.32
N PHE A 65 6.49 -13.50 13.97
CA PHE A 65 7.00 -12.15 13.85
C PHE A 65 8.25 -11.97 14.70
N ASP A 66 9.12 -11.04 14.31
CA ASP A 66 10.29 -10.67 15.09
C ASP A 66 9.88 -10.32 16.53
N ALA A 67 10.77 -10.60 17.49
CA ALA A 67 10.58 -10.22 18.90
C ALA A 67 10.46 -8.69 19.12
N PHE A 68 10.77 -7.91 18.11
CA PHE A 68 10.53 -6.47 18.03
C PHE A 68 9.05 -6.11 18.24
N TYR A 69 8.14 -6.93 17.70
CA TYR A 69 6.70 -6.69 17.81
C TYR A 69 6.15 -7.37 19.07
N THR A 70 5.75 -6.55 20.03
CA THR A 70 5.19 -7.02 21.31
C THR A 70 3.67 -7.10 21.32
N THR A 71 3.02 -6.40 20.39
CA THR A 71 1.56 -6.42 20.19
C THR A 71 1.22 -7.16 18.92
N ARG A 72 0.21 -8.04 19.04
CA ARG A 72 -0.36 -8.76 17.90
C ARG A 72 -1.88 -8.79 18.01
N ARG A 73 -2.57 -8.49 16.91
CA ARG A 73 -4.03 -8.57 16.80
C ARG A 73 -4.43 -9.17 15.46
N GLU A 74 -5.35 -10.12 15.50
CA GLU A 74 -5.93 -10.71 14.29
C GLU A 74 -7.25 -10.01 13.95
N VAL A 75 -7.36 -9.56 12.69
CA VAL A 75 -8.54 -8.87 12.17
C VAL A 75 -8.87 -9.44 10.80
N LEU A 76 -9.99 -10.14 10.66
CA LEU A 76 -10.42 -10.71 9.37
C LEU A 76 -9.34 -11.61 8.73
N GLY A 77 -8.58 -12.35 9.54
CA GLY A 77 -7.47 -13.18 9.05
C GLY A 77 -6.18 -12.42 8.71
N ILE A 78 -6.18 -11.09 8.82
CA ILE A 78 -5.00 -10.24 8.63
C ILE A 78 -4.41 -9.92 10.01
N THR A 79 -3.10 -10.08 10.17
CA THR A 79 -2.42 -9.78 11.43
C THR A 79 -2.00 -8.31 11.48
N ILE A 80 -2.32 -7.62 12.57
CA ILE A 80 -1.72 -6.33 12.92
C ILE A 80 -0.64 -6.57 13.98
N VAL A 81 0.56 -6.05 13.74
CA VAL A 81 1.67 -6.09 14.70
C VAL A 81 2.14 -4.67 15.05
N ALA A 82 2.64 -4.50 16.27
CA ALA A 82 3.14 -3.22 16.75
C ALA A 82 4.22 -3.41 17.81
N GLY A 83 5.13 -2.44 17.92
CA GLY A 83 6.13 -2.35 18.97
C GLY A 83 5.53 -1.98 20.34
N PRO A 84 6.36 -1.99 21.41
CA PRO A 84 5.90 -1.76 22.77
C PRO A 84 5.38 -0.33 23.03
N ASP A 85 5.87 0.67 22.30
CA ASP A 85 5.53 2.08 22.53
C ASP A 85 4.35 2.56 21.67
N VAL A 86 3.68 1.62 20.96
CA VAL A 86 2.45 1.92 20.22
C VAL A 86 1.25 1.90 21.17
N GLU A 87 0.53 3.02 21.23
CA GLU A 87 -0.72 3.09 21.97
C GLU A 87 -1.78 2.12 21.38
N SER A 88 -2.50 1.41 22.24
CA SER A 88 -3.57 0.50 21.81
C SER A 88 -4.62 1.18 20.93
N ALA A 89 -4.86 2.48 21.14
CA ALA A 89 -5.78 3.27 20.33
C ALA A 89 -5.37 3.32 18.85
N ALA A 90 -4.06 3.37 18.52
CA ALA A 90 -3.61 3.30 17.13
C ALA A 90 -3.90 1.93 16.49
N VAL A 91 -3.71 0.85 17.24
CA VAL A 91 -4.07 -0.50 16.80
C VAL A 91 -5.59 -0.65 16.62
N ASP A 92 -6.38 -0.01 17.48
CA ASP A 92 -7.85 0.02 17.35
C ASP A 92 -8.27 0.76 16.07
N VAL A 93 -7.62 1.87 15.72
CA VAL A 93 -7.87 2.61 14.46
C VAL A 93 -7.48 1.75 13.25
N ALA A 94 -6.35 1.05 13.31
CA ALA A 94 -5.95 0.14 12.23
C ALA A 94 -6.99 -0.97 12.04
N GLU A 95 -7.50 -1.59 13.12
CA GLU A 95 -8.58 -2.57 13.06
C GLU A 95 -9.85 -1.98 12.41
N VAL A 96 -10.28 -0.79 12.85
CA VAL A 96 -11.47 -0.12 12.30
C VAL A 96 -11.28 0.16 10.81
N THR A 97 -10.08 0.56 10.39
CA THR A 97 -9.75 0.80 8.98
C THR A 97 -9.91 -0.48 8.16
N LEU A 98 -9.31 -1.60 8.59
CA LEU A 98 -9.45 -2.87 7.89
C LEU A 98 -10.92 -3.33 7.80
N ARG A 99 -11.65 -3.26 8.92
CA ARG A 99 -13.08 -3.61 8.93
C ARG A 99 -13.92 -2.73 8.02
N ARG A 100 -13.55 -1.46 7.83
CA ARG A 100 -14.24 -0.57 6.90
C ARG A 100 -13.93 -0.90 5.45
N VAL A 101 -12.67 -1.17 5.12
CA VAL A 101 -12.24 -1.51 3.75
C VAL A 101 -12.88 -2.82 3.28
N PHE A 102 -12.98 -3.80 4.16
CA PHE A 102 -13.48 -5.14 3.82
C PHE A 102 -14.96 -5.36 4.17
N ALA A 103 -15.68 -4.29 4.51
CA ALA A 103 -17.12 -4.38 4.80
C ALA A 103 -17.92 -4.72 3.53
N GLY A 104 -18.40 -5.94 3.43
CA GLY A 104 -19.29 -6.35 2.34
C GLY A 104 -18.61 -6.85 1.07
N ASN A 105 -17.31 -7.09 1.11
CA ASN A 105 -16.57 -7.79 0.06
C ASN A 105 -15.83 -9.01 0.67
N ASP A 106 -15.10 -9.77 -0.14
CA ASP A 106 -14.35 -10.98 0.25
C ASP A 106 -12.84 -10.84 0.00
N LEU A 107 -12.35 -9.62 -0.14
CA LEU A 107 -10.94 -9.33 -0.46
C LEU A 107 -10.02 -9.72 0.70
N GLU A 108 -10.50 -9.64 1.93
CA GLU A 108 -9.75 -10.04 3.13
C GLU A 108 -9.37 -11.52 3.11
N ASP A 109 -10.21 -12.39 2.56
CA ASP A 109 -9.91 -13.82 2.47
C ASP A 109 -8.67 -14.06 1.61
N ARG A 110 -8.55 -13.35 0.48
CA ARG A 110 -7.39 -13.42 -0.40
C ARG A 110 -6.14 -12.85 0.24
N LEU A 111 -6.26 -11.73 0.96
CA LEU A 111 -5.15 -11.15 1.71
C LEU A 111 -4.71 -12.06 2.86
N ALA A 112 -5.64 -12.64 3.59
CA ALA A 112 -5.36 -13.62 4.63
C ALA A 112 -4.68 -14.86 4.03
N GLU A 113 -5.16 -15.31 2.89
CA GLU A 113 -4.52 -16.35 2.09
C GLU A 113 -3.11 -15.96 1.65
N ALA A 114 -2.83 -14.74 1.23
CA ALA A 114 -1.51 -14.21 0.93
C ALA A 114 -0.63 -14.03 2.19
N GLY A 115 -1.19 -14.16 3.40
CA GLY A 115 -0.51 -13.95 4.68
C GLY A 115 -0.22 -12.49 4.92
N ALA A 116 -1.10 -11.61 4.45
CA ALA A 116 -0.96 -10.18 4.63
C ALA A 116 -0.95 -9.78 6.11
N TYR A 117 -0.13 -8.77 6.42
CA TYR A 117 -0.09 -8.20 7.75
C TYR A 117 0.19 -6.69 7.70
N ILE A 118 -0.17 -6.03 8.79
CA ILE A 118 -0.01 -4.59 8.97
C ILE A 118 0.97 -4.34 10.10
N ILE A 119 1.94 -3.46 9.88
CA ILE A 119 2.83 -2.96 10.92
C ILE A 119 2.39 -1.57 11.32
N VAL A 120 2.10 -1.37 12.59
CA VAL A 120 1.95 -0.05 13.17
C VAL A 120 3.27 0.34 13.80
N ALA A 121 3.99 1.26 13.15
CA ALA A 121 5.26 1.78 13.62
C ALA A 121 5.06 2.70 14.84
N GLU A 122 6.05 2.72 15.74
CA GLU A 122 6.05 3.59 16.90
C GLU A 122 6.12 5.08 16.51
N PRO A 123 5.75 5.99 17.41
CA PRO A 123 5.70 7.42 17.12
C PRO A 123 6.97 8.03 16.52
N ASP A 124 8.14 7.55 16.96
CA ASP A 124 9.46 8.04 16.56
C ASP A 124 10.17 7.15 15.52
N GLN A 125 9.50 6.08 15.06
CA GLN A 125 10.04 5.18 14.07
C GLN A 125 9.66 5.59 12.65
N GLY A 126 10.66 5.51 11.76
CA GLY A 126 10.47 5.51 10.32
C GLY A 126 10.45 4.10 9.74
N VAL A 127 10.22 3.99 8.45
CA VAL A 127 10.19 2.70 7.73
C VAL A 127 11.48 1.90 7.90
N LEU A 128 12.64 2.56 7.89
CA LEU A 128 13.95 1.90 8.02
C LEU A 128 14.24 1.34 9.42
N ASP A 129 13.50 1.76 10.42
CA ASP A 129 13.66 1.25 11.79
C ASP A 129 12.95 -0.10 11.98
N LEU A 130 12.13 -0.51 11.00
CA LEU A 130 11.40 -1.76 11.04
C LEU A 130 12.25 -2.93 10.52
N PRO A 131 12.20 -4.12 11.17
CA PRO A 131 13.01 -5.27 10.80
C PRO A 131 12.92 -5.66 9.32
N GLU A 132 11.75 -5.50 8.72
CA GLU A 132 11.48 -5.85 7.33
C GLU A 132 12.18 -4.93 6.33
N PHE A 133 12.49 -3.69 6.71
CA PHE A 133 12.88 -2.63 5.77
C PHE A 133 14.25 -2.02 6.05
N GLY A 134 14.91 -2.36 7.15
CA GLY A 134 16.19 -1.74 7.53
C GLY A 134 17.29 -1.88 6.47
N CYS A 135 17.28 -2.96 5.68
CA CYS A 135 18.25 -3.15 4.59
C CYS A 135 18.13 -2.15 3.44
N LEU A 136 16.97 -1.52 3.28
CA LEU A 136 16.73 -0.58 2.19
C LEU A 136 17.57 0.69 2.29
N GLU A 137 18.13 0.97 3.47
CA GLU A 137 19.07 2.05 3.67
C GLU A 137 20.28 1.93 2.75
N ASP A 138 20.83 0.73 2.61
CA ASP A 138 21.98 0.45 1.76
C ASP A 138 21.68 0.60 0.27
N GLU A 139 20.46 0.33 -0.15
CA GLU A 139 20.04 0.37 -1.55
C GLU A 139 19.61 1.77 -2.01
N LEU A 140 18.87 2.48 -1.19
CA LEU A 140 18.19 3.73 -1.56
C LEU A 140 18.68 4.96 -0.78
N GLY A 141 19.39 4.74 0.33
CA GLY A 141 19.89 5.76 1.23
C GLY A 141 18.82 6.38 2.14
N THR A 142 19.20 6.75 3.33
CA THR A 142 18.33 7.34 4.37
C THR A 142 17.51 8.53 3.89
N ARG A 143 18.08 9.37 3.01
CA ARG A 143 17.41 10.56 2.50
C ARG A 143 16.11 10.26 1.74
N PHE A 144 16.05 9.10 1.12
CA PHE A 144 14.85 8.64 0.42
C PHE A 144 13.68 8.49 1.40
N PHE A 145 13.94 7.88 2.55
CA PHE A 145 12.90 7.53 3.53
C PHE A 145 12.48 8.66 4.47
N THR A 146 13.14 9.83 4.43
CA THR A 146 12.82 10.97 5.31
C THR A 146 11.38 11.47 5.18
N HIS A 147 10.69 11.13 4.10
CA HIS A 147 9.34 11.59 3.80
C HIS A 147 8.37 10.43 3.48
N VAL A 148 8.81 9.20 3.69
CA VAL A 148 7.95 8.04 3.51
C VAL A 148 7.16 7.81 4.78
N CYS A 149 5.84 7.94 4.69
CA CYS A 149 4.94 7.82 5.84
C CYS A 149 4.49 6.39 6.09
N GLY A 150 4.55 5.55 5.07
CA GLY A 150 4.22 4.14 5.07
C GLY A 150 4.77 3.50 3.82
N ILE A 151 4.69 2.21 3.74
CA ILE A 151 5.09 1.43 2.57
C ILE A 151 4.28 0.13 2.53
N ALA A 152 3.90 -0.30 1.33
CA ALA A 152 3.39 -1.64 1.10
C ALA A 152 4.33 -2.38 0.16
N ASP A 153 4.90 -3.47 0.64
CA ASP A 153 5.65 -4.41 -0.20
C ASP A 153 4.69 -5.35 -0.91
N ARG A 154 4.89 -5.52 -2.19
CA ARG A 154 3.99 -6.29 -3.03
C ARG A 154 4.67 -7.38 -3.84
N ALA A 155 5.97 -7.34 -3.97
CA ALA A 155 6.67 -8.27 -4.84
C ALA A 155 6.78 -9.64 -4.19
N GLU A 156 7.07 -9.66 -2.91
CA GLU A 156 7.47 -10.87 -2.20
C GLU A 156 6.76 -11.02 -0.84
N ASN A 157 6.34 -9.90 -0.23
CA ASN A 157 5.75 -9.90 1.09
C ASN A 157 4.53 -8.96 1.18
N PRO A 158 3.33 -9.50 1.43
CA PRO A 158 2.11 -8.68 1.55
C PRO A 158 2.06 -7.95 2.89
N VAL A 159 2.93 -6.98 3.08
CA VAL A 159 3.01 -6.15 4.28
C VAL A 159 2.64 -4.70 3.97
N ALA A 160 1.97 -4.03 4.87
CA ALA A 160 1.77 -2.58 4.85
C ALA A 160 2.18 -1.98 6.19
N THR A 161 2.76 -0.77 6.15
CA THR A 161 3.20 -0.05 7.35
C THR A 161 2.51 1.29 7.45
N VAL A 162 2.27 1.75 8.68
CA VAL A 162 1.74 3.07 8.99
C VAL A 162 2.26 3.52 10.35
N ASN A 163 2.52 4.81 10.53
CA ASN A 163 2.93 5.35 11.83
C ASN A 163 1.73 5.52 12.76
N ALA A 164 1.92 5.21 14.04
CA ALA A 164 0.88 5.31 15.07
C ALA A 164 0.29 6.72 15.19
N LEU A 165 1.11 7.77 15.06
CA LEU A 165 0.65 9.16 15.14
C LEU A 165 -0.31 9.50 13.99
N ASP A 166 -0.04 9.03 12.78
CA ASP A 166 -0.92 9.28 11.63
C ASP A 166 -2.26 8.57 11.78
N LEU A 167 -2.28 7.34 12.33
CA LEU A 167 -3.52 6.65 12.67
C LEU A 167 -4.35 7.43 13.70
N LEU A 168 -3.70 8.04 14.69
CA LEU A 168 -4.36 8.84 15.71
C LEU A 168 -4.74 10.26 15.27
N GLY A 169 -4.41 10.64 14.05
CA GLY A 169 -4.66 11.99 13.53
C GLY A 169 -3.73 13.05 14.10
N ASP A 170 -2.61 12.65 14.71
CA ASP A 170 -1.63 13.57 15.27
C ASP A 170 -0.77 14.19 14.16
N ARG A 171 -0.74 15.52 14.15
CA ARG A 171 -0.02 16.31 13.14
C ARG A 171 1.49 16.22 13.23
N SER A 172 2.03 15.66 14.27
CA SER A 172 3.46 15.38 14.40
C SER A 172 3.88 14.11 13.67
N GLY A 173 2.92 13.26 13.26
CA GLY A 173 3.18 12.09 12.45
C GLY A 173 3.77 12.42 11.07
N PRO A 174 4.50 11.50 10.46
CA PRO A 174 5.19 11.71 9.18
C PRO A 174 4.26 12.10 8.03
N CYS A 175 3.02 11.64 8.04
CA CYS A 175 1.95 12.03 7.12
C CYS A 175 1.03 13.12 7.70
N ASN A 176 1.52 13.86 8.68
CA ASN A 176 0.82 15.00 9.25
C ASN A 176 -0.58 14.60 9.82
N GLY A 177 -0.73 13.37 10.34
CA GLY A 177 -1.94 12.78 10.91
C GLY A 177 -3.00 12.37 9.87
N VAL A 178 -2.62 12.12 8.64
CA VAL A 178 -3.49 11.48 7.66
C VAL A 178 -3.40 9.97 7.83
N ASN A 179 -4.55 9.31 7.96
CA ASN A 179 -4.59 7.85 8.03
C ASN A 179 -4.31 7.25 6.64
N ILE A 180 -3.03 7.08 6.33
CA ILE A 180 -2.58 6.50 5.06
C ILE A 180 -2.76 4.99 4.99
N LEU A 181 -3.24 4.33 6.05
CA LEU A 181 -3.47 2.89 6.00
C LEU A 181 -4.46 2.50 4.90
N TYR A 182 -5.40 3.38 4.55
CA TYR A 182 -6.28 3.17 3.39
C TYR A 182 -5.50 3.09 2.07
N HIS A 183 -4.47 3.93 1.92
CA HIS A 183 -3.58 3.91 0.77
C HIS A 183 -2.75 2.63 0.71
N GLU A 184 -2.11 2.27 1.81
CA GLU A 184 -1.26 1.09 1.89
C GLU A 184 -2.06 -0.22 1.74
N VAL A 185 -3.26 -0.28 2.30
CA VAL A 185 -4.19 -1.39 2.05
C VAL A 185 -4.63 -1.42 0.59
N GLY A 186 -4.80 -0.27 -0.05
CA GLY A 186 -5.03 -0.17 -1.49
C GLY A 186 -3.94 -0.90 -2.30
N HIS A 187 -2.67 -0.72 -1.94
CA HIS A 187 -1.57 -1.47 -2.55
C HIS A 187 -1.67 -2.98 -2.31
N LEU A 188 -1.99 -3.40 -1.06
CA LEU A 188 -2.16 -4.82 -0.75
C LEU A 188 -3.30 -5.43 -1.57
N VAL A 189 -4.47 -4.77 -1.60
CA VAL A 189 -5.61 -5.22 -2.38
C VAL A 189 -5.25 -5.33 -3.86
N HIS A 190 -4.64 -4.29 -4.43
CA HIS A 190 -4.27 -4.25 -5.83
C HIS A 190 -3.25 -5.32 -6.21
N GLY A 191 -2.30 -5.62 -5.33
CA GLY A 191 -1.25 -6.60 -5.59
C GLY A 191 -1.65 -8.04 -5.33
N TRP A 192 -2.60 -8.30 -4.41
CA TRP A 192 -2.82 -9.63 -3.87
C TRP A 192 -4.29 -10.08 -3.85
N ALA A 193 -5.25 -9.16 -3.93
CA ALA A 193 -6.66 -9.51 -3.79
C ALA A 193 -7.51 -9.23 -5.02
N VAL A 194 -7.08 -8.31 -5.90
CA VAL A 194 -7.82 -7.96 -7.12
C VAL A 194 -7.68 -9.07 -8.16
N ASP A 195 -8.76 -9.37 -8.85
CA ASP A 195 -8.74 -10.32 -9.96
C ASP A 195 -7.93 -9.79 -11.16
N PRO A 196 -7.28 -10.67 -11.96
CA PRO A 196 -6.48 -10.25 -13.09
C PRO A 196 -7.18 -9.28 -14.07
N PRO A 197 -8.47 -9.44 -14.44
CA PRO A 197 -9.15 -8.47 -15.28
C PRO A 197 -9.14 -7.06 -14.70
N ASP A 198 -9.50 -6.89 -13.43
CA ASP A 198 -9.58 -5.59 -12.77
C ASP A 198 -8.18 -4.97 -12.58
N TYR A 199 -7.17 -5.81 -12.31
CA TYR A 199 -5.78 -5.38 -12.27
C TYR A 199 -5.33 -4.81 -13.61
N PHE A 200 -5.65 -5.45 -14.72
CA PHE A 200 -5.32 -4.94 -16.05
C PHE A 200 -6.15 -3.71 -16.41
N GLU A 201 -7.42 -3.67 -16.00
CA GLU A 201 -8.28 -2.50 -16.20
C GLU A 201 -7.72 -1.27 -15.48
N SER A 202 -7.27 -1.39 -14.25
CA SER A 202 -6.65 -0.27 -13.52
C SER A 202 -5.46 0.34 -14.27
N ARG A 203 -4.65 -0.48 -14.96
CA ARG A 203 -3.54 -0.02 -15.80
C ARG A 203 -4.00 0.75 -17.03
N LEU A 204 -5.08 0.29 -17.66
CA LEU A 204 -5.66 0.97 -18.82
C LEU A 204 -6.26 2.31 -18.41
N LEU A 205 -7.03 2.33 -17.31
CA LEU A 205 -7.63 3.54 -16.77
C LEU A 205 -6.58 4.58 -16.38
N TYR A 206 -5.47 4.16 -15.75
CA TYR A 206 -4.34 5.04 -15.47
C TYR A 206 -3.79 5.69 -16.74
N SER A 207 -3.54 4.88 -17.79
CA SER A 207 -3.05 5.41 -19.06
C SER A 207 -4.02 6.43 -19.67
N ASP A 208 -5.31 6.15 -19.62
CA ASP A 208 -6.34 7.03 -20.17
C ASP A 208 -6.54 8.29 -19.35
N ALA A 209 -6.47 8.20 -18.02
CA ALA A 209 -6.49 9.35 -17.12
C ALA A 209 -5.33 10.31 -17.42
N LEU A 210 -4.10 9.79 -17.61
CA LEU A 210 -2.95 10.62 -17.99
C LEU A 210 -3.13 11.30 -19.35
N LYS A 211 -3.65 10.57 -20.36
CA LYS A 211 -3.96 11.14 -21.68
C LYS A 211 -5.01 12.24 -21.62
N ALA A 212 -5.97 12.09 -20.70
CA ALA A 212 -7.00 13.11 -20.43
C ALA A 212 -6.48 14.31 -19.64
N GLY A 213 -5.23 14.27 -19.16
CA GLY A 213 -4.62 15.32 -18.35
C GLY A 213 -5.07 15.30 -16.88
N LEU A 214 -5.66 14.20 -16.41
CA LEU A 214 -5.98 14.03 -15.01
C LEU A 214 -4.70 13.78 -14.19
N TYR A 215 -4.74 14.16 -12.92
CA TYR A 215 -3.65 13.95 -11.95
C TYR A 215 -2.31 14.61 -12.32
N ASP A 216 -2.28 15.60 -13.22
CA ASP A 216 -1.04 16.30 -13.58
C ASP A 216 -0.32 16.80 -12.31
N ARG A 217 0.95 16.39 -12.16
CA ARG A 217 1.80 16.68 -11.00
C ARG A 217 1.24 16.26 -9.64
N GLN A 218 0.32 15.31 -9.60
CA GLN A 218 -0.17 14.66 -8.39
C GLN A 218 0.52 13.32 -8.20
N TYR A 219 0.52 12.82 -6.96
CA TYR A 219 1.17 11.54 -6.64
C TYR A 219 0.57 10.36 -7.41
N ALA A 220 -0.74 10.36 -7.61
CA ALA A 220 -1.44 9.38 -8.44
C ALA A 220 -0.91 9.27 -9.89
N SER A 221 -0.23 10.30 -10.42
CA SER A 221 0.37 10.24 -11.76
C SER A 221 1.74 9.54 -11.80
N THR A 222 2.27 9.11 -10.66
CA THR A 222 3.59 8.47 -10.57
C THR A 222 3.62 7.11 -11.28
N ASN A 223 2.65 6.27 -11.03
CA ASN A 223 2.45 4.98 -11.68
C ASN A 223 1.02 4.46 -11.41
N PHE A 224 0.60 3.41 -12.13
CA PHE A 224 -0.76 2.87 -12.04
C PHE A 224 -1.12 2.29 -10.65
N ARG A 225 -0.15 1.99 -9.83
CA ARG A 225 -0.34 1.44 -8.49
C ARG A 225 -0.64 2.54 -7.50
N GLU A 226 0.11 3.66 -7.59
CA GLU A 226 -0.20 4.86 -6.82
C GLU A 226 -1.55 5.45 -7.23
N TYR A 227 -1.87 5.39 -8.52
CA TYR A 227 -3.19 5.76 -9.02
C TYR A 227 -4.32 4.97 -8.36
N PHE A 228 -4.16 3.65 -8.24
CA PHE A 228 -5.14 2.80 -7.57
C PHE A 228 -5.19 3.07 -6.06
N ALA A 229 -4.04 3.18 -5.39
CA ALA A 229 -3.95 3.41 -3.95
C ALA A 229 -4.50 4.80 -3.53
N GLU A 230 -4.17 5.85 -4.28
CA GLU A 230 -4.73 7.19 -4.11
C GLU A 230 -6.25 7.20 -4.34
N GLY A 231 -6.71 6.48 -5.36
CA GLY A 231 -8.12 6.27 -5.61
C GLY A 231 -8.81 5.56 -4.45
N THR A 232 -8.21 4.50 -3.91
CA THR A 232 -8.72 3.77 -2.73
C THR A 232 -8.85 4.70 -1.53
N GLN A 233 -7.83 5.51 -1.25
CA GLN A 233 -7.86 6.45 -0.14
C GLN A 233 -8.98 7.49 -0.30
N ALA A 234 -9.17 8.02 -1.52
CA ALA A 234 -10.27 8.93 -1.82
C ALA A 234 -11.64 8.24 -1.73
N TYR A 235 -11.74 6.98 -2.18
CA TYR A 235 -12.97 6.18 -2.14
C TYR A 235 -13.49 5.98 -0.71
N PHE A 236 -12.58 5.86 0.26
CA PHE A 236 -12.89 5.74 1.69
C PHE A 236 -12.90 7.07 2.45
N ASP A 237 -12.88 8.22 1.77
CA ASP A 237 -12.89 9.57 2.36
C ASP A 237 -11.70 9.83 3.30
N ALA A 238 -10.53 9.28 3.00
CA ALA A 238 -9.38 9.28 3.90
C ALA A 238 -8.15 10.02 3.36
N GLN A 239 -8.26 10.69 2.21
CA GLN A 239 -7.11 11.23 1.50
C GLN A 239 -6.53 12.51 2.09
N ASP A 240 -7.36 13.38 2.64
CA ASP A 240 -6.90 14.56 3.31
C ASP A 240 -7.82 14.96 4.47
N ARG A 241 -7.38 15.97 5.23
CA ARG A 241 -8.11 16.42 6.40
C ARG A 241 -9.26 17.36 6.09
N GLU A 242 -9.20 18.00 4.94
CA GLU A 242 -10.15 19.01 4.52
C GLU A 242 -11.27 18.39 3.68
N GLY A 243 -11.15 17.10 3.36
CA GLY A 243 -12.14 16.35 2.59
C GLY A 243 -12.23 16.80 1.13
N GLU A 244 -11.16 17.42 0.62
CA GLU A 244 -11.13 17.93 -0.75
C GLU A 244 -11.12 16.81 -1.78
N ARG A 245 -10.45 15.68 -1.46
CA ARG A 245 -10.35 14.51 -2.32
C ARG A 245 -11.04 13.32 -1.67
N ASN A 246 -12.35 13.40 -1.59
CA ASN A 246 -13.21 12.37 -1.03
C ASN A 246 -13.87 11.52 -2.13
N ARG A 247 -14.72 10.57 -1.75
CA ARG A 247 -15.46 9.70 -2.66
C ARG A 247 -16.28 10.48 -3.70
N THR A 248 -16.95 11.55 -3.28
CA THR A 248 -17.74 12.40 -4.19
C THR A 248 -16.84 13.13 -5.19
N TRP A 249 -15.68 13.63 -4.75
CA TRP A 249 -14.69 14.21 -5.65
C TRP A 249 -14.21 13.18 -6.67
N LEU A 250 -13.87 11.96 -6.25
CA LEU A 250 -13.40 10.90 -7.14
C LEU A 250 -14.45 10.54 -8.20
N GLU A 251 -15.70 10.38 -7.79
CA GLU A 251 -16.83 10.11 -8.68
C GLU A 251 -16.96 11.14 -9.82
N HIS A 252 -16.69 12.41 -9.54
CA HIS A 252 -16.78 13.48 -10.52
C HIS A 252 -15.49 13.70 -11.31
N TYR A 253 -14.34 13.52 -10.66
CA TYR A 253 -13.03 13.82 -11.24
C TYR A 253 -12.52 12.68 -12.14
N ASP A 254 -12.65 11.45 -11.68
CA ASP A 254 -12.30 10.23 -12.41
C ASP A 254 -13.38 9.15 -12.22
N PRO A 255 -14.50 9.29 -12.92
CA PRO A 255 -15.62 8.36 -12.79
C PRO A 255 -15.26 6.92 -13.19
N ALA A 256 -14.26 6.73 -14.05
CA ALA A 256 -13.85 5.41 -14.47
C ALA A 256 -13.12 4.65 -13.34
N LEU A 257 -12.21 5.32 -12.65
CA LEU A 257 -11.56 4.76 -11.46
C LEU A 257 -12.59 4.53 -10.34
N TYR A 258 -13.50 5.49 -10.13
CA TYR A 258 -14.56 5.34 -9.14
C TYR A 258 -15.40 4.07 -9.36
N GLU A 259 -15.84 3.82 -10.59
CA GLU A 259 -16.64 2.63 -10.92
C GLU A 259 -15.85 1.33 -10.74
N LEU A 260 -14.56 1.30 -11.10
CA LEU A 260 -13.69 0.16 -10.84
C LEU A 260 -13.59 -0.12 -9.33
N LEU A 261 -13.30 0.90 -8.52
CA LEU A 261 -13.18 0.75 -7.06
C LEU A 261 -14.51 0.34 -6.43
N ARG A 262 -15.63 0.86 -6.93
CA ARG A 262 -16.97 0.45 -6.51
C ARG A 262 -17.25 -1.02 -6.82
N ALA A 263 -16.80 -1.50 -7.96
CA ALA A 263 -16.93 -2.92 -8.30
C ALA A 263 -16.06 -3.81 -7.40
N ILE A 264 -14.88 -3.35 -7.02
CA ILE A 264 -13.93 -4.09 -6.17
C ILE A 264 -14.34 -4.05 -4.70
N TYR A 265 -14.65 -2.88 -4.14
CA TYR A 265 -14.90 -2.72 -2.70
C TYR A 265 -16.38 -2.81 -2.30
N GLY A 266 -17.28 -2.67 -3.24
CA GLY A 266 -18.72 -2.54 -2.95
C GLY A 266 -19.16 -1.12 -2.67
N ASP A 267 -20.43 -0.94 -2.32
CA ASP A 267 -21.04 0.38 -2.03
C ASP A 267 -20.81 0.84 -0.59
#